data_52fbf8f1302e6878446be931a9d48174
#
_entry.id   52fbf8f1302e6878446be931a9d48174
#
_cell.length_a   1.000
_cell.length_b   1.000
_cell.length_c   1.000
_cell.angle_alpha   90.00
_cell.angle_beta   90.00
_cell.angle_gamma   90.00
#
_symmetry.space_group_name_H-M   'P 1'
#
loop_
_entity.id
_entity.type
_entity.pdbx_description
1 polymer ?
#
loop_
_entity_poly.entity_id
_entity_poly.type
_entity_poly.pdbx_seq_one_letter_code
_entity_poly.pdbx_strand_id
1 'polypeptide(L)'
;ILMKLKNKLFVIFFLLVFTNTFASENFFDSAKNLYEKKEYEKSKFLSQRNLVFNPKDSKSYLYLAKIFKIEDNEKETEKNLNSTLLLEPDNEEAMYMIIDIELKRSNFSKVKELQADFEKICTSLCEKITSINERLKNFDTSNES
;
A
#
# COMPACT_ATOMS: atom_id res chain seq x y z
N ILE A 1 13.02 1.88 60.06
CA ILE A 1 11.89 2.48 59.38
C ILE A 1 12.35 3.27 58.17
N LEU A 2 13.36 4.13 58.24
CA LEU A 2 13.91 4.92 57.13
C LEU A 2 14.44 4.10 55.96
N MET A 3 15.05 2.92 56.24
CA MET A 3 15.64 2.05 55.20
C MET A 3 14.55 1.37 54.36
N LYS A 4 13.42 0.99 54.96
CA LYS A 4 12.27 0.41 54.26
C LYS A 4 11.54 1.45 53.39
N LEU A 5 11.56 2.73 53.80
CA LEU A 5 10.96 3.83 53.05
C LEU A 5 11.79 4.17 51.81
N LYS A 6 13.12 4.20 51.90
CA LYS A 6 14.04 4.41 50.77
C LYS A 6 13.89 3.32 49.69
N ASN A 7 13.75 2.06 50.08
CA ASN A 7 13.54 0.96 49.13
C ASN A 7 12.19 1.08 48.40
N LYS A 8 11.11 1.47 49.11
CA LYS A 8 9.81 1.70 48.48
C LYS A 8 9.84 2.88 47.52
N LEU A 9 10.53 3.98 47.87
CA LEU A 9 10.67 5.14 47.00
C LEU A 9 11.49 4.80 45.73
N PHE A 10 12.53 3.99 45.87
CA PHE A 10 13.35 3.52 44.74
C PHE A 10 12.58 2.63 43.78
N VAL A 11 11.74 1.72 44.29
CA VAL A 11 10.88 0.85 43.46
C VAL A 11 9.82 1.68 42.71
N ILE A 12 9.21 2.67 43.36
CA ILE A 12 8.24 3.58 42.73
C ILE A 12 8.91 4.42 41.64
N PHE A 13 10.10 4.94 41.89
CA PHE A 13 10.87 5.72 40.90
C PHE A 13 11.26 4.83 39.71
N PHE A 14 11.67 3.57 39.95
CA PHE A 14 12.00 2.62 38.89
C PHE A 14 10.79 2.24 38.03
N LEU A 15 9.61 2.09 38.62
CA LEU A 15 8.36 1.84 37.90
C LEU A 15 7.91 3.02 37.04
N LEU A 16 8.16 4.26 37.47
CA LEU A 16 7.81 5.48 36.73
C LEU A 16 8.72 5.71 35.50
N VAL A 17 9.94 5.22 35.53
CA VAL A 17 10.90 5.37 34.41
C VAL A 17 10.59 4.39 33.25
N PHE A 18 9.91 3.27 33.51
CA PHE A 18 9.59 2.26 32.48
C PHE A 18 8.25 2.48 31.77
N THR A 19 7.47 3.49 32.10
CA THR A 19 6.27 3.85 31.35
C THR A 19 6.56 4.77 30.16
N ASN A 20 7.66 4.58 29.45
CA ASN A 20 7.77 5.07 28.10
C ASN A 20 6.88 4.19 27.24
N THR A 21 5.58 4.49 27.21
CA THR A 21 4.70 4.06 26.14
C THR A 21 5.30 4.61 24.85
N PHE A 22 5.92 3.75 24.07
CA PHE A 22 6.17 4.05 22.67
C PHE A 22 4.80 4.32 22.07
N ALA A 23 4.42 5.59 21.98
CA ALA A 23 3.35 5.99 21.09
C ALA A 23 3.81 5.51 19.71
N SER A 24 3.13 4.51 19.17
CA SER A 24 3.34 4.06 17.80
C SER A 24 3.05 5.26 16.92
N GLU A 25 4.11 5.94 16.48
CA GLU A 25 3.99 7.09 15.59
C GLU A 25 3.38 6.57 14.31
N ASN A 26 2.17 6.98 13.98
CA ASN A 26 1.47 6.55 12.79
C ASN A 26 2.05 7.28 11.58
N PHE A 27 3.21 6.79 11.11
CA PHE A 27 3.89 7.33 9.93
C PHE A 27 3.03 7.25 8.68
N PHE A 28 2.12 6.27 8.60
CA PHE A 28 1.24 6.11 7.46
C PHE A 28 0.29 7.30 7.28
N ASP A 29 -0.38 7.76 8.34
CA ASP A 29 -1.31 8.89 8.22
C ASP A 29 -0.58 10.17 7.79
N SER A 30 0.63 10.38 8.30
CA SER A 30 1.48 11.48 7.86
C SER A 30 1.92 11.33 6.40
N ALA A 31 2.28 10.11 5.97
CA ALA A 31 2.64 9.82 4.58
C ALA A 31 1.47 10.07 3.63
N LYS A 32 0.26 9.61 4.00
CA LYS A 32 -0.97 9.83 3.24
C LYS A 32 -1.25 11.32 3.06
N ASN A 33 -1.18 12.10 4.14
CA ASN A 33 -1.40 13.56 4.09
C ASN A 33 -0.41 14.25 3.14
N LEU A 34 0.87 13.84 3.18
CA LEU A 34 1.89 14.36 2.27
C LEU A 34 1.63 13.96 0.81
N TYR A 35 1.15 12.74 0.56
CA TYR A 35 0.75 12.30 -0.77
C TYR A 35 -0.39 13.19 -1.33
N GLU A 36 -1.42 13.45 -0.53
CA GLU A 36 -2.55 14.32 -0.91
C GLU A 36 -2.10 15.76 -1.21
N LYS A 37 -1.05 16.24 -0.52
CA LYS A 37 -0.40 17.54 -0.79
C LYS A 37 0.58 17.49 -1.96
N LYS A 38 0.73 16.35 -2.65
CA LYS A 38 1.70 16.13 -3.75
C LYS A 38 3.16 16.25 -3.32
N GLU A 39 3.46 16.12 -2.03
CA GLU A 39 4.81 16.09 -1.48
C GLU A 39 5.36 14.64 -1.54
N TYR A 40 5.50 14.10 -2.76
CA TYR A 40 5.71 12.67 -3.00
C TYR A 40 7.00 12.13 -2.39
N GLU A 41 8.10 12.86 -2.43
CA GLU A 41 9.38 12.43 -1.83
C GLU A 41 9.28 12.25 -0.31
N LYS A 42 8.62 13.18 0.38
CA LYS A 42 8.42 13.08 1.82
C LYS A 42 7.44 11.96 2.17
N SER A 43 6.36 11.81 1.37
CA SER A 43 5.40 10.73 1.52
C SER A 43 6.09 9.37 1.34
N LYS A 44 6.92 9.22 0.30
CA LYS A 44 7.73 8.02 0.03
C LYS A 44 8.61 7.66 1.23
N PHE A 45 9.36 8.64 1.74
CA PHE A 45 10.21 8.43 2.90
C PHE A 45 9.43 7.95 4.13
N LEU A 46 8.29 8.58 4.45
CA LEU A 46 7.48 8.17 5.61
C LEU A 46 6.80 6.81 5.40
N SER A 47 6.34 6.49 4.18
CA SER A 47 5.80 5.17 3.87
C SER A 47 6.85 4.08 4.04
N GLN A 48 8.07 4.29 3.56
CA GLN A 48 9.20 3.38 3.75
C GLN A 48 9.56 3.24 5.23
N ARG A 49 9.58 4.34 5.97
CA ARG A 49 9.83 4.33 7.42
C ARG A 49 8.74 3.56 8.17
N ASN A 50 7.46 3.72 7.78
CA ASN A 50 6.37 2.95 8.36
C ASN A 50 6.59 1.45 8.20
N LEU A 51 7.04 1.01 7.03
CA LEU A 51 7.29 -0.41 6.76
C LEU A 51 8.45 -1.01 7.56
N VAL A 52 9.40 -0.18 8.04
CA VAL A 52 10.46 -0.66 8.97
C VAL A 52 9.85 -1.09 10.31
N PHE A 53 8.84 -0.38 10.80
CA PHE A 53 8.18 -0.67 12.08
C PHE A 53 6.96 -1.56 11.90
N ASN A 54 6.31 -1.50 10.75
CA ASN A 54 5.09 -2.23 10.43
C ASN A 54 5.18 -2.85 9.02
N PRO A 55 5.94 -3.94 8.84
CA PRO A 55 6.21 -4.54 7.53
C PRO A 55 4.98 -5.19 6.87
N LYS A 56 3.87 -5.32 7.59
CA LYS A 56 2.60 -5.85 7.08
C LYS A 56 1.55 -4.75 6.80
N ASP A 57 1.95 -3.49 6.75
CA ASP A 57 1.04 -2.41 6.39
C ASP A 57 0.87 -2.32 4.86
N SER A 58 -0.17 -3.00 4.35
CA SER A 58 -0.54 -3.01 2.93
C SER A 58 -0.75 -1.61 2.35
N LYS A 59 -1.27 -0.69 3.16
CA LYS A 59 -1.54 0.69 2.75
C LYS A 59 -0.25 1.44 2.41
N SER A 60 0.81 1.26 3.19
CA SER A 60 2.13 1.86 2.87
C SER A 60 2.69 1.34 1.55
N TYR A 61 2.54 0.04 1.25
CA TYR A 61 2.92 -0.51 -0.06
C TYR A 61 2.08 0.08 -1.18
N LEU A 62 0.77 0.22 -1.02
CA LEU A 62 -0.10 0.82 -2.03
C LEU A 62 0.31 2.28 -2.33
N TYR A 63 0.58 3.07 -1.30
CA TYR A 63 1.00 4.46 -1.49
C TYR A 63 2.38 4.56 -2.14
N LEU A 64 3.32 3.67 -1.80
CA LEU A 64 4.60 3.57 -2.51
C LEU A 64 4.40 3.22 -3.99
N ALA A 65 3.54 2.27 -4.30
CA ALA A 65 3.22 1.93 -5.69
C ALA A 65 2.65 3.13 -6.46
N LYS A 66 1.75 3.90 -5.85
CA LYS A 66 1.17 5.10 -6.45
C LYS A 66 2.24 6.17 -6.70
N ILE A 67 3.18 6.34 -5.78
CA ILE A 67 4.28 7.29 -5.93
C ILE A 67 5.22 6.83 -7.05
N PHE A 68 5.64 5.57 -7.05
CA PHE A 68 6.51 5.03 -8.10
C PHE A 68 5.85 5.07 -9.49
N LYS A 69 4.52 4.94 -9.57
CA LYS A 69 3.79 5.16 -10.82
C LYS A 69 3.89 6.60 -11.32
N ILE A 70 3.87 7.58 -10.43
CA ILE A 70 4.06 9.01 -10.76
C ILE A 70 5.50 9.25 -11.24
N GLU A 71 6.47 8.52 -10.70
CA GLU A 71 7.90 8.57 -11.06
C GLU A 71 8.23 7.76 -12.32
N ASP A 72 7.26 7.18 -13.03
CA ASP A 72 7.43 6.26 -14.17
C ASP A 72 8.32 5.04 -13.85
N ASN A 73 8.41 4.66 -12.58
CA ASN A 73 9.16 3.48 -12.15
C ASN A 73 8.23 2.26 -12.07
N GLU A 74 7.92 1.68 -13.24
CA GLU A 74 6.98 0.54 -13.36
C GLU A 74 7.42 -0.66 -12.52
N LYS A 75 8.73 -0.96 -12.46
CA LYS A 75 9.26 -2.09 -11.69
C LYS A 75 8.94 -1.98 -10.19
N GLU A 76 9.23 -0.83 -9.58
CA GLU A 76 8.94 -0.62 -8.17
C GLU A 76 7.42 -0.46 -7.93
N THR A 77 6.68 0.09 -8.90
CA THR A 77 5.20 0.11 -8.87
C THR A 77 4.66 -1.30 -8.72
N GLU A 78 4.98 -2.19 -9.66
CA GLU A 78 4.51 -3.58 -9.67
C GLU A 78 4.92 -4.35 -8.42
N LYS A 79 6.17 -4.21 -7.96
CA LYS A 79 6.67 -4.85 -6.75
C LYS A 79 5.85 -4.46 -5.51
N ASN A 80 5.54 -3.18 -5.36
CA ASN A 80 4.75 -2.70 -4.22
C ASN A 80 3.27 -3.08 -4.34
N LEU A 81 2.69 -3.11 -5.55
CA LEU A 81 1.35 -3.63 -5.78
C LEU A 81 1.24 -5.11 -5.43
N ASN A 82 2.21 -5.92 -5.83
CA ASN A 82 2.26 -7.34 -5.47
C ASN A 82 2.34 -7.53 -3.94
N SER A 83 3.12 -6.69 -3.24
CA SER A 83 3.15 -6.69 -1.77
C SER A 83 1.81 -6.32 -1.16
N THR A 84 1.11 -5.34 -1.74
CA THR A 84 -0.25 -4.96 -1.32
C THR A 84 -1.21 -6.14 -1.47
N LEU A 85 -1.25 -6.77 -2.64
CA LEU A 85 -2.15 -7.89 -2.93
C LEU A 85 -1.80 -9.16 -2.16
N LEU A 86 -0.54 -9.35 -1.80
CA LEU A 86 -0.14 -10.45 -0.91
C LEU A 86 -0.74 -10.29 0.50
N LEU A 87 -0.85 -9.05 0.98
CA LEU A 87 -1.37 -8.72 2.31
C LEU A 87 -2.89 -8.51 2.31
N GLU A 88 -3.43 -7.93 1.25
CA GLU A 88 -4.85 -7.65 1.01
C GLU A 88 -5.22 -8.10 -0.41
N PRO A 89 -5.57 -9.39 -0.62
CA PRO A 89 -5.89 -9.92 -1.94
C PRO A 89 -7.13 -9.31 -2.60
N ASP A 90 -7.99 -8.68 -1.80
CA ASP A 90 -9.22 -7.99 -2.21
C ASP A 90 -9.06 -6.47 -2.37
N ASN A 91 -7.82 -5.98 -2.42
CA ASN A 91 -7.57 -4.56 -2.63
C ASN A 91 -7.85 -4.18 -4.10
N GLU A 92 -9.03 -3.59 -4.33
CA GLU A 92 -9.51 -3.19 -5.66
C GLU A 92 -8.56 -2.26 -6.40
N GLU A 93 -8.00 -1.25 -5.70
CA GLU A 93 -7.11 -0.25 -6.31
C GLU A 93 -5.82 -0.91 -6.79
N ALA A 94 -5.22 -1.77 -5.97
CA ALA A 94 -4.01 -2.49 -6.33
C ALA A 94 -4.25 -3.45 -7.51
N MET A 95 -5.35 -4.21 -7.49
CA MET A 95 -5.72 -5.13 -8.57
C MET A 95 -5.93 -4.37 -9.89
N TYR A 96 -6.68 -3.27 -9.88
CA TYR A 96 -6.89 -2.45 -11.07
C TYR A 96 -5.57 -1.86 -11.62
N MET A 97 -4.65 -1.44 -10.73
CA MET A 97 -3.35 -0.92 -11.16
C MET A 97 -2.48 -2.01 -11.80
N ILE A 98 -2.52 -3.26 -11.33
CA ILE A 98 -1.83 -4.40 -12.00
C ILE A 98 -2.44 -4.66 -13.37
N ILE A 99 -3.77 -4.67 -13.49
CA ILE A 99 -4.46 -4.82 -14.78
C ILE A 99 -4.00 -3.73 -15.76
N ASP A 100 -3.87 -2.48 -15.31
CA ASP A 100 -3.40 -1.38 -16.15
C ASP A 100 -1.96 -1.60 -16.66
N ILE A 101 -1.07 -2.15 -15.83
CA ILE A 101 0.30 -2.52 -16.22
C ILE A 101 0.27 -3.64 -17.27
N GLU A 102 -0.51 -4.69 -17.06
CA GLU A 102 -0.58 -5.83 -17.97
C GLU A 102 -1.22 -5.45 -19.33
N LEU A 103 -2.20 -4.52 -19.31
CA LEU A 103 -2.76 -3.95 -20.53
C LEU A 103 -1.70 -3.16 -21.33
N LYS A 104 -0.85 -2.39 -20.68
CA LYS A 104 0.26 -1.66 -21.34
C LYS A 104 1.27 -2.61 -21.97
N ARG A 105 1.51 -3.76 -21.33
CA ARG A 105 2.40 -4.83 -21.82
C ARG A 105 1.77 -5.71 -22.90
N SER A 106 0.50 -5.47 -23.25
CA SER A 106 -0.26 -6.33 -24.16
C SER A 106 -0.37 -7.80 -23.69
N ASN A 107 -0.31 -8.02 -22.39
CA ASN A 107 -0.45 -9.35 -21.77
C ASN A 107 -1.93 -9.70 -21.53
N PHE A 108 -2.68 -9.85 -22.62
CA PHE A 108 -4.14 -9.97 -22.57
C PHE A 108 -4.63 -11.24 -21.87
N SER A 109 -3.87 -12.33 -21.93
CA SER A 109 -4.20 -13.54 -21.18
C SER A 109 -4.22 -13.26 -19.67
N LYS A 110 -3.19 -12.57 -19.18
CA LYS A 110 -3.11 -12.20 -17.76
C LYS A 110 -4.16 -11.16 -17.37
N VAL A 111 -4.46 -10.22 -18.27
CA VAL A 111 -5.55 -9.25 -18.06
C VAL A 111 -6.90 -9.95 -17.85
N LYS A 112 -7.24 -10.94 -18.70
CA LYS A 112 -8.51 -11.69 -18.56
C LYS A 112 -8.60 -12.46 -17.24
N GLU A 113 -7.48 -13.06 -16.79
CA GLU A 113 -7.40 -13.74 -15.48
C GLU A 113 -7.63 -12.74 -14.33
N LEU A 114 -6.87 -11.64 -14.32
CA LEU A 114 -6.97 -10.60 -13.27
C LEU A 114 -8.34 -9.91 -13.27
N GLN A 115 -8.95 -9.69 -14.45
CA GLN A 115 -10.29 -9.13 -14.55
C GLN A 115 -11.32 -10.04 -13.89
N ALA A 116 -11.26 -11.36 -14.13
CA ALA A 116 -12.19 -12.31 -13.51
C ALA A 116 -12.08 -12.31 -11.98
N ASP A 117 -10.88 -12.05 -11.44
CA ASP A 117 -10.69 -11.90 -10.00
C ASP A 117 -11.14 -10.52 -9.51
N PHE A 118 -10.89 -9.46 -10.28
CA PHE A 118 -11.36 -8.11 -9.98
C PHE A 118 -12.89 -8.03 -9.91
N GLU A 119 -13.60 -8.70 -10.81
CA GLU A 119 -15.08 -8.78 -10.83
C GLU A 119 -15.65 -9.40 -9.55
N LYS A 120 -14.92 -10.31 -8.90
CA LYS A 120 -15.35 -10.94 -7.64
C LYS A 120 -15.16 -10.05 -6.42
N ILE A 121 -14.16 -9.18 -6.44
CA ILE A 121 -13.76 -8.37 -5.28
C ILE A 121 -14.25 -6.92 -5.37
N CYS A 122 -14.54 -6.41 -6.58
CA CYS A 122 -14.86 -5.00 -6.74
C CYS A 122 -16.15 -4.61 -6.01
N THR A 123 -16.13 -3.48 -5.36
CA THR A 123 -17.28 -2.85 -4.69
C THR A 123 -17.43 -1.38 -5.10
N SER A 124 -16.32 -0.64 -5.11
CA SER A 124 -16.29 0.79 -5.43
C SER A 124 -15.73 1.10 -6.82
N LEU A 125 -14.95 0.18 -7.41
CA LEU A 125 -14.30 0.37 -8.70
C LEU A 125 -14.88 -0.50 -9.82
N CYS A 126 -16.08 -1.08 -9.63
CA CYS A 126 -16.68 -1.99 -10.63
C CYS A 126 -16.92 -1.31 -11.99
N GLU A 127 -17.11 0.02 -12.04
CA GLU A 127 -17.22 0.74 -13.31
C GLU A 127 -15.95 0.63 -14.19
N LYS A 128 -14.80 0.30 -13.61
CA LYS A 128 -13.55 0.08 -14.35
C LYS A 128 -13.59 -1.15 -15.25
N ILE A 129 -14.47 -2.12 -15.00
CA ILE A 129 -14.65 -3.33 -15.82
C ILE A 129 -15.00 -2.94 -17.26
N THR A 130 -15.87 -1.95 -17.44
CA THR A 130 -16.23 -1.46 -18.80
C THR A 130 -15.00 -0.96 -19.55
N SER A 131 -14.16 -0.14 -18.89
CA SER A 131 -12.92 0.36 -19.50
C SER A 131 -11.91 -0.74 -19.82
N ILE A 132 -11.79 -1.78 -18.98
CA ILE A 132 -10.94 -2.93 -19.23
C ILE A 132 -11.44 -3.68 -20.48
N ASN A 133 -12.74 -3.94 -20.58
CA ASN A 133 -13.36 -4.60 -21.71
C ASN A 133 -13.18 -3.85 -23.04
N GLU A 134 -13.34 -2.53 -23.02
CA GLU A 134 -13.13 -1.68 -24.20
C GLU A 134 -11.66 -1.77 -24.68
N ARG A 135 -10.72 -1.73 -23.76
CA ARG A 135 -9.29 -1.84 -24.09
C ARG A 135 -8.96 -3.23 -24.65
N LEU A 136 -9.52 -4.31 -24.11
CA LEU A 136 -9.36 -5.67 -24.65
C LEU A 136 -9.92 -5.81 -26.07
N LYS A 137 -11.11 -5.27 -26.35
CA LYS A 137 -11.75 -5.32 -27.69
C LYS A 137 -10.94 -4.59 -28.77
N ASN A 138 -10.39 -3.43 -28.43
CA ASN A 138 -9.59 -2.64 -29.36
C ASN A 138 -8.33 -3.39 -29.85
N PHE A 139 -7.83 -4.35 -29.08
CA PHE A 139 -6.71 -5.19 -29.46
C PHE A 139 -7.09 -6.39 -30.31
N ASP A 140 -8.24 -7.03 -30.06
CA ASP A 140 -8.73 -8.13 -30.87
C ASP A 140 -8.97 -7.65 -32.32
N THR A 141 -9.52 -6.44 -32.51
CA THR A 141 -9.77 -5.86 -33.83
C THR A 141 -8.51 -5.40 -34.57
N SER A 142 -7.41 -5.06 -33.85
CA SER A 142 -6.14 -4.68 -34.47
C SER A 142 -5.31 -5.85 -34.96
N ASN A 143 -5.61 -7.08 -34.52
CA ASN A 143 -4.94 -8.31 -34.94
C ASN A 143 -5.64 -9.04 -36.08
N GLU A 144 -6.84 -8.63 -36.49
CA GLU A 144 -7.61 -9.22 -37.61
C GLU A 144 -7.45 -8.43 -38.92
N SER A 145 -6.64 -7.37 -38.95
CA SER A 145 -6.35 -6.55 -40.13
C SER A 145 -4.89 -6.72 -40.58
#